data_63d80d534cf0a7112b992e294bfd76a8
#
_entry.id   63d80d534cf0a7112b992e294bfd76a8
#
_cell.length_a   1.000
_cell.length_b   1.000
_cell.length_c   1.000
_cell.angle_alpha   90.00
_cell.angle_beta   90.00
_cell.angle_gamma   90.00
#
_symmetry.space_group_name_H-M   'P 1'
#
loop_
_entity.id
_entity.type
_entity.pdbx_description
1 polymer ?
#
loop_
_entity_poly.entity_id
_entity_poly.type
_entity_poly.pdbx_seq_one_letter_code
_entity_poly.pdbx_strand_id
1 'polypeptide(L)'
;MALSVSTQVNPIATRLVLQTSATAASNNDVIGAPCTLYTVDADNTANASACYVKAYNNASPTVGTTNPDVVCLVPAGERRQYVIPEGVSFTVALSFACVTTGGSPGTVSPTLPVIVRILAAV
;
A
#
# COMPACT_ATOMS: atom_id res chain seq x y z
N MET A 1 8.18 -8.64 37.73
CA MET A 1 8.10 -8.06 36.36
C MET A 1 6.68 -8.13 35.86
N ALA A 2 6.20 -7.04 35.28
CA ALA A 2 4.79 -6.92 34.89
C ALA A 2 4.54 -7.23 33.41
N LEU A 3 5.58 -7.47 32.61
CA LEU A 3 5.43 -7.77 31.18
C LEU A 3 4.83 -9.17 31.00
N SER A 4 3.81 -9.25 30.17
CA SER A 4 3.31 -10.53 29.69
C SER A 4 3.07 -10.44 28.18
N VAL A 5 3.12 -11.57 27.51
CA VAL A 5 2.87 -11.69 26.08
C VAL A 5 1.79 -12.72 25.88
N SER A 6 0.77 -12.34 25.11
CA SER A 6 -0.35 -13.24 24.84
C SER A 6 -0.74 -13.17 23.35
N THR A 7 -1.43 -14.21 22.89
CA THR A 7 -1.97 -14.23 21.52
C THR A 7 -3.17 -13.30 21.42
N GLN A 8 -3.20 -12.47 20.39
CA GLN A 8 -4.32 -11.58 20.11
C GLN A 8 -5.46 -12.36 19.47
N VAL A 9 -6.64 -12.23 20.04
CA VAL A 9 -7.85 -12.90 19.55
C VAL A 9 -8.52 -12.06 18.47
N ASN A 10 -8.47 -10.73 18.61
CA ASN A 10 -9.11 -9.80 17.69
C ASN A 10 -8.06 -8.81 17.15
N PRO A 11 -7.31 -9.21 16.12
CA PRO A 11 -6.31 -8.33 15.53
C PRO A 11 -6.97 -7.12 14.84
N ILE A 12 -6.27 -6.01 14.78
CA ILE A 12 -6.71 -4.81 14.06
C ILE A 12 -6.93 -5.12 12.58
N ALA A 13 -6.03 -5.90 12.01
CA ALA A 13 -6.10 -6.30 10.60
C ALA A 13 -5.99 -7.81 10.49
N THR A 14 -6.73 -8.39 9.55
CA THR A 14 -6.79 -9.84 9.33
C THR A 14 -5.96 -10.29 8.13
N ARG A 15 -5.47 -9.35 7.32
CA ARG A 15 -4.67 -9.64 6.13
C ARG A 15 -3.40 -8.81 6.10
N LEU A 16 -2.30 -9.47 5.76
CA LEU A 16 -1.05 -8.82 5.39
C LEU A 16 -0.82 -9.02 3.91
N VAL A 17 -0.70 -7.92 3.17
CA VAL A 17 -0.30 -7.94 1.76
C VAL A 17 1.18 -7.57 1.69
N LEU A 18 1.99 -8.43 1.11
CA LEU A 18 3.42 -8.20 0.92
C LEU A 18 3.77 -8.25 -0.56
N GLN A 19 4.29 -7.15 -1.09
CA GLN A 19 4.85 -7.07 -2.43
C GLN A 19 6.31 -6.66 -2.33
N THR A 20 7.21 -7.55 -2.70
CA THR A 20 8.66 -7.32 -2.59
C THR A 20 9.25 -6.52 -3.75
N SER A 21 8.48 -6.30 -4.80
CA SER A 21 8.91 -5.53 -5.98
C SER A 21 7.71 -4.79 -6.57
N ALA A 22 7.25 -3.77 -5.85
CA ALA A 22 6.15 -2.94 -6.30
C ALA A 22 6.58 -2.06 -7.48
N THR A 23 5.74 -2.01 -8.50
CA THR A 23 6.00 -1.28 -9.75
C THR A 23 4.75 -0.55 -10.23
N ALA A 24 4.83 0.08 -11.39
CA ALA A 24 3.69 0.69 -12.07
C ALA A 24 2.65 -0.34 -12.56
N ALA A 25 3.03 -1.60 -12.66
CA ALA A 25 2.07 -2.67 -12.91
C ALA A 25 1.22 -2.87 -11.66
N SER A 26 -0.09 -2.63 -11.75
CA SER A 26 -0.98 -2.71 -10.60
C SER A 26 -1.14 -4.13 -10.09
N ASN A 27 -1.17 -4.27 -8.77
CA ASN A 27 -1.60 -5.48 -8.09
C ASN A 27 -3.11 -5.34 -7.87
N ASN A 28 -3.88 -6.13 -8.59
CA ASN A 28 -5.32 -5.94 -8.68
C ASN A 28 -6.08 -6.83 -7.70
N ASP A 29 -7.07 -6.25 -7.02
CA ASP A 29 -8.02 -6.99 -6.16
C ASP A 29 -7.27 -7.95 -5.21
N VAL A 30 -6.31 -7.41 -4.48
CA VAL A 30 -5.35 -8.22 -3.71
C VAL A 30 -5.96 -8.95 -2.51
N ILE A 31 -7.14 -8.52 -2.06
CA ILE A 31 -7.85 -9.15 -0.95
C ILE A 31 -8.94 -10.11 -1.46
N GLY A 32 -9.48 -9.85 -2.65
CA GLY A 32 -10.57 -10.65 -3.23
C GLY A 32 -11.94 -10.35 -2.64
N ALA A 33 -12.06 -9.28 -1.86
CA ALA A 33 -13.31 -8.85 -1.22
C ALA A 33 -13.21 -7.38 -0.81
N PRO A 34 -14.33 -6.69 -0.54
CA PRO A 34 -14.29 -5.39 0.12
C PRO A 34 -13.52 -5.48 1.44
N CYS A 35 -12.76 -4.45 1.75
CA CYS A 35 -11.91 -4.45 2.94
C CYS A 35 -11.70 -3.04 3.49
N THR A 36 -11.04 -2.96 4.65
CA THR A 36 -10.60 -1.70 5.26
C THR A 36 -9.10 -1.69 5.36
N LEU A 37 -8.46 -0.66 4.79
CA LEU A 37 -7.02 -0.46 4.83
C LEU A 37 -6.64 0.27 6.11
N TYR A 38 -5.67 -0.25 6.85
CA TYR A 38 -5.19 0.37 8.09
C TYR A 38 -3.76 0.87 8.03
N THR A 39 -2.87 0.17 7.35
CA THR A 39 -1.48 0.62 7.23
C THR A 39 -0.93 0.41 5.83
N VAL A 40 -0.05 1.33 5.43
CA VAL A 40 0.81 1.17 4.26
C VAL A 40 2.24 1.40 4.74
N ASP A 41 3.09 0.39 4.59
CA ASP A 41 4.52 0.46 4.89
C ASP A 41 5.27 0.25 3.59
N ALA A 42 6.11 1.20 3.22
CA ALA A 42 6.88 1.13 1.98
C ALA A 42 8.36 1.40 2.24
N ASP A 43 9.20 0.49 1.76
CA ASP A 43 10.64 0.55 1.86
C ASP A 43 11.23 0.95 0.51
N ASN A 44 11.65 2.22 0.40
CA ASN A 44 12.27 2.81 -0.78
C ASN A 44 13.78 3.04 -0.57
N THR A 45 14.39 2.32 0.34
CA THR A 45 15.80 2.52 0.69
C THR A 45 16.76 2.21 -0.45
N ALA A 46 16.35 1.38 -1.41
CA ALA A 46 17.15 1.02 -2.57
C ALA A 46 17.22 2.11 -3.65
N ASN A 47 16.29 3.07 -3.66
CA ASN A 47 16.15 4.05 -4.74
C ASN A 47 16.70 5.42 -4.36
N ALA A 48 17.30 6.08 -5.35
CA ALA A 48 17.79 7.46 -5.24
C ALA A 48 16.72 8.51 -5.56
N SER A 49 15.50 8.09 -5.91
CA SER A 49 14.37 8.97 -6.20
C SER A 49 13.17 8.59 -5.36
N ALA A 50 12.34 9.58 -5.05
CA ALA A 50 11.08 9.34 -4.35
C ALA A 50 10.14 8.47 -5.18
N CYS A 51 9.25 7.75 -4.48
CA CYS A 51 8.16 7.02 -5.12
C CYS A 51 6.85 7.29 -4.39
N TYR A 52 5.76 6.88 -5.01
CA TYR A 52 4.41 7.05 -4.49
C TYR A 52 3.70 5.70 -4.55
N VAL A 53 3.26 5.20 -3.41
CA VAL A 53 2.38 4.05 -3.34
C VAL A 53 0.95 4.54 -3.47
N LYS A 54 0.25 4.07 -4.47
CA LYS A 54 -1.11 4.48 -4.79
C LYS A 54 -2.06 3.30 -4.62
N ALA A 55 -3.07 3.48 -3.77
CA ALA A 55 -4.11 2.49 -3.56
C ALA A 55 -5.41 2.96 -4.22
N TYR A 56 -6.09 2.02 -4.87
CA TYR A 56 -7.28 2.26 -5.67
C TYR A 56 -8.43 1.40 -5.17
N ASN A 57 -9.59 2.03 -4.93
CA ASN A 57 -10.84 1.30 -4.71
C ASN A 57 -11.43 0.88 -6.07
N ASN A 58 -10.76 -0.04 -6.71
CA ASN A 58 -11.05 -0.49 -8.08
C ASN A 58 -10.44 -1.87 -8.27
N ALA A 59 -11.19 -2.80 -8.88
CA ALA A 59 -10.69 -4.15 -9.12
C ALA A 59 -9.63 -4.22 -10.24
N SER A 60 -9.59 -3.24 -11.12
CA SER A 60 -8.66 -3.22 -12.26
C SER A 60 -8.36 -1.77 -12.68
N PRO A 61 -7.64 -1.01 -11.84
CA PRO A 61 -7.32 0.38 -12.15
C PRO A 61 -6.37 0.50 -13.35
N THR A 62 -6.51 1.60 -14.08
CA THR A 62 -5.53 1.99 -15.09
C THR A 62 -4.58 3.00 -14.45
N VAL A 63 -3.37 2.56 -14.13
CA VAL A 63 -2.36 3.42 -13.52
C VAL A 63 -2.02 4.57 -14.46
N GLY A 64 -2.01 5.78 -13.93
CA GLY A 64 -1.81 7.00 -14.72
C GLY A 64 -3.11 7.66 -15.17
N THR A 65 -4.25 6.99 -15.07
CA THR A 65 -5.56 7.50 -15.50
C THR A 65 -6.60 7.43 -14.38
N THR A 66 -6.73 6.27 -13.73
CA THR A 66 -7.65 6.11 -12.59
C THR A 66 -7.17 6.96 -11.42
N ASN A 67 -8.08 7.69 -10.79
CA ASN A 67 -7.75 8.46 -9.59
C ASN A 67 -7.51 7.52 -8.41
N PRO A 68 -6.35 7.59 -7.74
CA PRO A 68 -6.11 6.81 -6.54
C PRO A 68 -6.94 7.36 -5.36
N ASP A 69 -7.32 6.46 -4.46
CA ASP A 69 -8.04 6.81 -3.23
C ASP A 69 -7.07 7.15 -2.09
N VAL A 70 -5.88 6.55 -2.09
CA VAL A 70 -4.81 6.84 -1.13
C VAL A 70 -3.50 6.97 -1.89
N VAL A 71 -2.75 8.03 -1.59
CA VAL A 71 -1.41 8.26 -2.14
C VAL A 71 -0.43 8.45 -0.99
N CYS A 72 0.60 7.62 -0.95
CA CYS A 72 1.63 7.66 0.08
C CYS A 72 2.97 8.01 -0.55
N LEU A 73 3.51 9.19 -0.21
CA LEU A 73 4.86 9.59 -0.62
C LEU A 73 5.89 8.84 0.21
N VAL A 74 6.87 8.26 -0.47
CA VAL A 74 8.03 7.64 0.16
C VAL A 74 9.29 8.29 -0.40
N PRO A 75 9.99 9.14 0.37
CA PRO A 75 11.19 9.82 -0.10
C PRO A 75 12.29 8.86 -0.52
N ALA A 76 13.22 9.38 -1.33
CA ALA A 76 14.39 8.62 -1.76
C ALA A 76 15.19 8.11 -0.55
N GLY A 77 15.57 6.84 -0.59
CA GLY A 77 16.41 6.22 0.44
C GLY A 77 15.73 6.03 1.81
N GLU A 78 14.41 6.17 1.89
CA GLU A 78 13.68 6.06 3.15
C GLU A 78 12.67 4.93 3.13
N ARG A 79 12.28 4.52 4.34
CA ARG A 79 11.14 3.66 4.59
C ARG A 79 10.10 4.48 5.36
N ARG A 80 8.86 4.44 4.91
CA ARG A 80 7.76 5.16 5.53
C ARG A 80 6.61 4.22 5.87
N GLN A 81 6.03 4.44 7.05
CA GLN A 81 4.82 3.76 7.46
C GLN A 81 3.72 4.78 7.69
N TYR A 82 2.59 4.56 7.02
CA TYR A 82 1.39 5.36 7.18
C TYR A 82 0.35 4.54 7.92
N VAL A 83 -0.11 5.04 9.06
CA VAL A 83 -1.11 4.39 9.90
C VAL A 83 -2.38 5.21 9.86
N ILE A 84 -3.50 4.55 9.54
CA ILE A 84 -4.81 5.17 9.51
C ILE A 84 -5.67 4.46 10.57
N PRO A 85 -5.78 5.02 11.79
CA PRO A 85 -6.39 4.30 12.92
C PRO A 85 -7.84 3.88 12.68
N GLU A 86 -8.63 4.69 11.99
CA GLU A 86 -10.02 4.37 11.66
C GLU A 86 -10.17 3.60 10.35
N GLY A 87 -9.07 3.48 9.60
CA GLY A 87 -9.05 2.81 8.32
C GLY A 87 -9.69 3.60 7.18
N VAL A 88 -9.44 3.11 5.96
CA VAL A 88 -10.08 3.60 4.73
C VAL A 88 -10.84 2.44 4.12
N SER A 89 -12.13 2.65 3.88
CA SER A 89 -12.99 1.61 3.31
C SER A 89 -12.77 1.48 1.80
N PHE A 90 -12.50 0.24 1.36
CA PHE A 90 -12.42 -0.14 -0.04
C PHE A 90 -13.63 -1.03 -0.35
N THR A 91 -14.69 -0.41 -0.85
CA THR A 91 -16.01 -1.06 -1.02
C THR A 91 -16.07 -1.95 -2.25
N VAL A 92 -15.22 -1.73 -3.23
CA VAL A 92 -15.16 -2.53 -4.46
C VAL A 92 -14.01 -3.53 -4.39
N ALA A 93 -12.79 -3.03 -4.26
CA ALA A 93 -11.59 -3.85 -4.20
C ALA A 93 -10.40 -3.00 -3.78
N LEU A 94 -9.39 -3.63 -3.20
CA LEU A 94 -8.10 -2.99 -2.94
C LEU A 94 -7.11 -3.40 -4.03
N SER A 95 -6.68 -2.41 -4.80
CA SER A 95 -5.59 -2.55 -5.76
C SER A 95 -4.53 -1.49 -5.47
N PHE A 96 -3.27 -1.76 -5.82
CA PHE A 96 -2.22 -0.77 -5.60
C PHE A 96 -1.10 -0.87 -6.63
N ALA A 97 -0.36 0.24 -6.76
CA ALA A 97 0.82 0.35 -7.62
C ALA A 97 1.84 1.29 -6.97
N CYS A 98 3.05 1.27 -7.48
CA CYS A 98 4.11 2.17 -7.03
C CYS A 98 4.76 2.83 -8.25
N VAL A 99 4.73 4.15 -8.28
CA VAL A 99 5.28 4.96 -9.39
C VAL A 99 6.09 6.13 -8.87
N THR A 100 6.81 6.79 -9.77
CA THR A 100 7.68 7.93 -9.41
C THR A 100 7.00 9.29 -9.47
N THR A 101 5.74 9.35 -9.88
CA THR A 101 4.95 10.59 -9.98
C THR A 101 3.74 10.55 -9.07
N GLY A 102 3.51 11.63 -8.31
CA GLY A 102 2.34 11.75 -7.44
C GLY A 102 1.05 12.06 -8.19
N GLY A 103 -0.07 12.04 -7.46
CA GLY A 103 -1.40 12.30 -8.01
C GLY A 103 -1.91 11.16 -8.89
N SER A 104 -2.79 11.47 -9.83
CA SER A 104 -3.34 10.50 -10.77
C SER A 104 -2.38 10.11 -11.89
N PRO A 105 -1.64 11.05 -12.51
CA PRO A 105 -0.72 10.74 -13.61
C PRO A 105 0.51 9.97 -13.11
N GLY A 106 1.24 9.40 -14.06
CA GLY A 106 2.49 8.71 -13.79
C GLY A 106 2.37 7.21 -14.00
N THR A 107 3.27 6.70 -14.82
CA THR A 107 3.31 5.29 -15.20
C THR A 107 4.72 4.72 -15.13
N VAL A 108 5.66 5.49 -14.57
CA VAL A 108 7.06 5.08 -14.48
C VAL A 108 7.31 4.35 -13.16
N SER A 109 7.78 3.13 -13.28
CA SER A 109 8.15 2.31 -12.11
C SER A 109 9.40 2.86 -11.43
N PRO A 110 9.55 2.65 -10.11
CA PRO A 110 10.83 2.86 -9.44
C PRO A 110 11.93 2.03 -10.12
N THR A 111 13.16 2.53 -10.11
CA THR A 111 14.29 1.87 -10.77
C THR A 111 14.65 0.55 -10.11
N LEU A 112 14.60 0.51 -8.78
CA LEU A 112 14.90 -0.68 -7.98
C LEU A 112 13.67 -1.09 -7.18
N PRO A 113 13.61 -2.35 -6.70
CA PRO A 113 12.44 -2.85 -6.00
C PRO A 113 12.07 -2.01 -4.79
N VAL A 114 10.78 -1.72 -4.65
CA VAL A 114 10.18 -1.13 -3.46
C VAL A 114 9.36 -2.21 -2.76
N ILE A 115 9.61 -2.38 -1.47
CA ILE A 115 8.88 -3.38 -0.68
C ILE A 115 7.68 -2.70 -0.04
N VAL A 116 6.49 -3.19 -0.35
CA VAL A 116 5.24 -2.66 0.19
C VAL A 116 4.57 -3.70 1.08
N ARG A 117 4.21 -3.29 2.29
CA ARG A 117 3.39 -4.07 3.21
C ARG A 117 2.13 -3.30 3.51
N ILE A 118 1.00 -3.96 3.38
CA ILE A 118 -0.31 -3.38 3.66
C ILE A 118 -1.02 -4.25 4.68
N LEU A 119 -1.57 -3.62 5.71
CA LEU A 119 -2.46 -4.30 6.64
C LEU A 119 -3.90 -3.87 6.35
N ALA A 120 -4.74 -4.86 6.11
CA ALA A 120 -6.15 -4.66 5.82
C ALA A 120 -7.01 -5.68 6.56
N ALA A 121 -8.26 -5.33 6.81
CA ALA A 121 -9.23 -6.22 7.44
C ALA A 121 -10.40 -6.49 6.50
N VAL A 122 -10.88 -7.71 6.57
CA VAL A 122 -12.06 -8.16 5.83
C VAL A 122 -13.23 -8.34 6.79
#